data_fe3d5e7dc1694b668d782fca349ff561
#
_entry.id   fe3d5e7dc1694b668d782fca349ff561
#
_cell.length_a   1.000
_cell.length_b   1.000
_cell.length_c   1.000
_cell.angle_alpha   90.00
_cell.angle_beta   90.00
_cell.angle_gamma   90.00
#
_symmetry.space_group_name_H-M   'P 1'
#
loop_
_entity.id
_entity.type
_entity.pdbx_description
1 polymer ?
#
loop_
_entity_poly.entity_id
_entity_poly.type
_entity_poly.pdbx_seq_one_letter_code
_entity_poly.pdbx_strand_id
1 'polypeptide(L)'
;MINKKRKLTQVHWGGGTPNAISYKFIERITNKLYDEFTFSKNYEMAIECNPAHLEFRHIELLKKFGFNRISVGIQDFRNDVLDAINRKPSKHPISDIIKKIKDEGFTGTNIDLVYGLPLQTVDLSLIHI
;
A
#
# COMPACT_ATOMS: atom_id res chain seq x y z
N MET A 1 3.28 -19.97 22.19
CA MET A 1 4.01 -18.84 22.82
C MET A 1 5.16 -18.40 21.91
N ILE A 2 5.20 -17.15 21.49
CA ILE A 2 6.27 -16.64 20.60
C ILE A 2 7.53 -16.43 21.43
N ASN A 3 8.65 -16.97 20.94
CA ASN A 3 9.94 -16.85 21.63
C ASN A 3 10.42 -15.39 21.54
N LYS A 4 10.44 -14.67 22.66
CA LYS A 4 10.89 -13.27 22.78
C LYS A 4 12.36 -13.03 22.37
N LYS A 5 13.14 -14.09 22.16
CA LYS A 5 14.53 -13.99 21.65
C LYS A 5 14.59 -13.78 20.13
N ARG A 6 13.49 -14.03 19.41
CA ARG A 6 13.42 -13.82 17.95
C ARG A 6 13.07 -12.38 17.67
N LYS A 7 13.81 -11.78 16.74
CA LYS A 7 13.50 -10.43 16.24
C LYS A 7 12.56 -10.52 15.04
N LEU A 8 11.58 -9.64 15.00
CA LEU A 8 10.67 -9.50 13.89
C LEU A 8 11.39 -8.76 12.75
N THR A 9 11.51 -9.41 11.60
CA THR A 9 12.22 -8.86 10.43
C THR A 9 11.25 -8.33 9.37
N GLN A 10 10.01 -8.83 9.35
CA GLN A 10 9.03 -8.45 8.36
C GLN A 10 7.62 -8.47 8.94
N VAL A 11 6.84 -7.45 8.59
CA VAL A 11 5.39 -7.36 8.82
C VAL A 11 4.73 -6.98 7.49
N HIS A 12 3.75 -7.73 7.08
CA HIS A 12 3.00 -7.45 5.85
C HIS A 12 1.51 -7.33 6.15
N TRP A 13 0.92 -6.21 5.75
CA TRP A 13 -0.50 -5.95 5.83
C TRP A 13 -1.12 -6.14 4.46
N GLY A 14 -1.80 -7.25 4.26
CA GLY A 14 -2.44 -7.62 3.01
C GLY A 14 -3.83 -8.21 3.22
N GLY A 15 -4.47 -8.56 2.11
CA GLY A 15 -5.79 -9.14 2.08
C GLY A 15 -6.93 -8.11 2.21
N GLY A 16 -7.99 -8.26 1.42
CA GLY A 16 -9.05 -7.27 1.34
C GLY A 16 -8.53 -5.89 0.94
N THR A 17 -8.79 -4.89 1.77
CA THR A 17 -8.30 -3.52 1.56
C THR A 17 -7.78 -2.94 2.88
N PRO A 18 -6.51 -3.19 3.23
CA PRO A 18 -5.97 -2.79 4.53
C PRO A 18 -6.10 -1.30 4.84
N ASN A 19 -5.97 -0.43 3.84
CA ASN A 19 -6.09 1.02 4.02
C ASN A 19 -7.53 1.57 3.98
N ALA A 20 -8.54 0.69 3.92
CA ALA A 20 -9.95 1.10 4.06
C ALA A 20 -10.40 1.22 5.51
N ILE A 21 -9.66 0.64 6.45
CA ILE A 21 -9.96 0.76 7.87
C ILE A 21 -9.49 2.11 8.44
N SER A 22 -10.08 2.50 9.57
CA SER A 22 -9.66 3.73 10.26
C SER A 22 -8.18 3.70 10.63
N TYR A 23 -7.45 4.76 10.34
CA TYR A 23 -6.03 4.90 10.66
C TYR A 23 -5.74 4.84 12.17
N LYS A 24 -6.71 5.15 13.03
CA LYS A 24 -6.63 4.92 14.47
C LYS A 24 -6.46 3.42 14.82
N PHE A 25 -7.11 2.54 14.06
CA PHE A 25 -6.94 1.09 14.26
C PHE A 25 -5.59 0.62 13.74
N ILE A 26 -5.12 1.14 12.60
CA ILE A 26 -3.79 0.83 12.10
C ILE A 26 -2.74 1.24 13.14
N GLU A 27 -2.83 2.45 13.69
CA GLU A 27 -1.95 2.94 14.75
C GLU A 27 -1.98 2.05 15.99
N ARG A 28 -3.17 1.70 16.47
CA ARG A 28 -3.31 0.83 17.66
C ARG A 28 -2.68 -0.54 17.47
N ILE A 29 -2.89 -1.15 16.30
CA ILE A 29 -2.34 -2.47 15.99
C ILE A 29 -0.82 -2.38 15.84
N THR A 30 -0.30 -1.38 15.14
CA THR A 30 1.15 -1.21 14.98
C THR A 30 1.82 -0.94 16.32
N ASN A 31 1.24 -0.11 17.18
CA ASN A 31 1.75 0.12 18.54
C ASN A 31 1.77 -1.19 19.35
N LYS A 32 0.71 -1.99 19.26
CA LYS A 32 0.67 -3.30 19.92
C LYS A 32 1.75 -4.25 19.41
N LEU A 33 2.05 -4.23 18.11
CA LEU A 33 3.16 -5.00 17.56
C LEU A 33 4.51 -4.56 18.14
N TYR A 34 4.74 -3.24 18.27
CA TYR A 34 5.96 -2.71 18.90
C TYR A 34 6.09 -3.09 20.38
N ASP A 35 4.97 -3.15 21.11
CA ASP A 35 4.96 -3.53 22.53
C ASP A 35 5.25 -5.04 22.73
N GLU A 36 4.75 -5.89 21.82
CA GLU A 36 4.83 -7.35 21.96
C GLU A 36 6.07 -7.97 21.34
N PHE A 37 6.67 -7.32 20.34
CA PHE A 37 7.78 -7.86 19.56
C PHE A 37 8.99 -6.94 19.55
N THR A 38 10.16 -7.55 19.56
CA THR A 38 11.40 -6.84 19.25
C THR A 38 11.63 -6.83 17.74
N PHE A 39 11.70 -5.64 17.15
CA PHE A 39 11.98 -5.47 15.73
C PHE A 39 13.48 -5.54 15.45
N SER A 40 13.87 -6.10 14.31
CA SER A 40 15.24 -6.02 13.85
C SER A 40 15.57 -4.59 13.40
N LYS A 41 16.86 -4.24 13.38
CA LYS A 41 17.30 -2.91 12.92
C LYS A 41 16.86 -2.61 11.47
N ASN A 42 16.84 -3.64 10.62
CA ASN A 42 16.49 -3.56 9.20
C ASN A 42 15.16 -4.28 8.93
N TYR A 43 14.12 -3.97 9.74
CA TYR A 43 12.80 -4.55 9.51
C TYR A 43 12.14 -3.97 8.27
N GLU A 44 11.26 -4.75 7.63
CA GLU A 44 10.34 -4.29 6.63
C GLU A 44 8.91 -4.31 7.20
N MET A 45 8.21 -3.20 7.12
CA MET A 45 6.77 -3.13 7.39
C MET A 45 6.07 -2.61 6.16
N ALA A 46 5.32 -3.49 5.51
CA ALA A 46 4.66 -3.26 4.24
C ALA A 46 3.14 -3.21 4.38
N ILE A 47 2.49 -2.40 3.58
CA ILE A 47 1.03 -2.34 3.48
C ILE A 47 0.59 -2.30 2.02
N GLU A 48 -0.46 -3.08 1.71
CA GLU A 48 -1.17 -3.01 0.44
C GLU A 48 -2.23 -1.91 0.50
N CYS A 49 -2.24 -1.01 -0.46
CA CYS A 49 -3.16 0.12 -0.52
C CYS A 49 -4.00 0.11 -1.79
N ASN A 50 -5.30 0.33 -1.63
CA ASN A 50 -6.18 0.71 -2.72
C ASN A 50 -6.11 2.24 -2.88
N PRO A 51 -5.71 2.77 -4.04
CA PRO A 51 -5.57 4.21 -4.25
C PRO A 51 -6.90 4.98 -4.16
N ALA A 52 -8.05 4.31 -4.31
CA ALA A 52 -9.36 4.92 -4.08
C ALA A 52 -9.59 5.35 -2.62
N HIS A 53 -8.83 4.80 -1.67
CA HIS A 53 -8.89 5.11 -0.23
C HIS A 53 -7.62 5.79 0.28
N LEU A 54 -6.71 6.22 -0.61
CA LEU A 54 -5.41 6.76 -0.24
C LEU A 54 -5.35 8.27 -0.44
N GLU A 55 -5.25 9.01 0.67
CA GLU A 55 -5.00 10.44 0.72
C GLU A 55 -3.53 10.72 1.02
N PHE A 56 -3.03 11.90 0.67
CA PHE A 56 -1.64 12.27 0.98
C PHE A 56 -1.31 12.21 2.46
N ARG A 57 -2.23 12.68 3.32
CA ARG A 57 -2.08 12.58 4.78
C ARG A 57 -1.98 11.14 5.29
N HIS A 58 -2.61 10.18 4.59
CA HIS A 58 -2.53 8.78 4.96
C HIS A 58 -1.12 8.23 4.76
N ILE A 59 -0.43 8.66 3.70
CA ILE A 59 0.96 8.30 3.43
C ILE A 59 1.87 8.82 4.56
N GLU A 60 1.66 10.05 5.00
CA GLU A 60 2.37 10.64 6.15
C GLU A 60 2.14 9.84 7.44
N LEU A 61 0.88 9.48 7.73
CA LEU A 61 0.52 8.68 8.91
C LEU A 61 1.13 7.29 8.86
N LEU A 62 1.07 6.61 7.73
CA LEU A 62 1.69 5.28 7.57
C LEU A 62 3.19 5.35 7.82
N LYS A 63 3.87 6.38 7.29
CA LYS A 63 5.29 6.60 7.58
C LYS A 63 5.54 6.80 9.07
N LYS A 64 4.74 7.63 9.71
CA LYS A 64 4.80 7.88 11.16
C LYS A 64 4.59 6.61 11.99
N PHE A 65 3.73 5.69 11.55
CA PHE A 65 3.48 4.42 12.26
C PHE A 65 4.60 3.39 12.06
N GLY A 66 5.56 3.67 11.19
CA GLY A 66 6.72 2.83 10.97
C GLY A 66 6.68 2.00 9.70
N PHE A 67 5.67 2.18 8.84
CA PHE A 67 5.68 1.55 7.52
C PHE A 67 6.81 2.13 6.66
N ASN A 68 7.52 1.25 5.96
CA ASN A 68 8.62 1.63 5.09
C ASN A 68 8.47 1.11 3.66
N ARG A 69 7.40 0.34 3.39
CA ARG A 69 7.04 -0.15 2.06
C ARG A 69 5.54 -0.02 1.81
N ILE A 70 5.18 0.47 0.62
CA ILE A 70 3.78 0.55 0.16
C ILE A 70 3.65 -0.17 -1.18
N SER A 71 2.64 -1.06 -1.30
CA SER A 71 2.18 -1.60 -2.58
C SER A 71 0.86 -0.94 -2.94
N VAL A 72 0.77 -0.36 -4.14
CA VAL A 72 -0.43 0.34 -4.62
C VAL A 72 -1.09 -0.47 -5.72
N GLY A 73 -2.26 -1.01 -5.43
CA GLY A 73 -3.04 -1.79 -6.38
C GLY A 73 -3.78 -0.90 -7.37
N ILE A 74 -3.15 -0.52 -8.47
CA ILE A 74 -3.73 0.34 -9.51
C ILE A 74 -4.66 -0.48 -10.42
N GLN A 75 -4.26 -1.66 -10.79
CA GLN A 75 -4.91 -2.63 -11.69
C GLN A 75 -4.87 -2.17 -13.15
N ASP A 76 -5.42 -0.99 -13.47
CA ASP A 76 -5.34 -0.31 -14.76
C ASP A 76 -5.41 1.22 -14.56
N PHE A 77 -4.97 1.98 -15.55
CA PHE A 77 -5.03 3.45 -15.52
C PHE A 77 -6.31 4.00 -16.16
N ARG A 78 -7.06 3.16 -16.86
CA ARG A 78 -8.30 3.57 -17.55
C ARG A 78 -9.50 3.37 -16.64
N ASN A 79 -10.33 4.42 -16.56
CA ASN A 79 -11.54 4.38 -15.73
C ASN A 79 -12.58 3.38 -16.23
N ASP A 80 -12.74 3.22 -17.57
CA ASP A 80 -13.67 2.25 -18.14
C ASP A 80 -13.27 0.79 -17.84
N VAL A 81 -11.98 0.50 -17.78
CA VAL A 81 -11.46 -0.82 -17.36
C VAL A 81 -11.71 -1.03 -15.86
N LEU A 82 -11.46 -0.02 -15.04
CA LEU A 82 -11.73 -0.08 -13.60
C LEU A 82 -13.23 -0.26 -13.30
N ASP A 83 -14.09 0.45 -14.02
CA ASP A 83 -15.55 0.32 -13.89
C ASP A 83 -16.03 -1.08 -14.27
N ALA A 84 -15.44 -1.69 -15.31
CA ALA A 84 -15.77 -3.05 -15.74
C ALA A 84 -15.48 -4.12 -14.68
N ILE A 85 -14.57 -3.83 -13.75
CA ILE A 85 -14.23 -4.72 -12.60
C ILE A 85 -14.77 -4.18 -11.28
N ASN A 86 -15.71 -3.24 -11.33
CA ASN A 86 -16.33 -2.62 -10.15
C ASN A 86 -15.32 -1.99 -9.17
N ARG A 87 -14.29 -1.34 -9.71
CA ARG A 87 -13.23 -0.69 -8.92
C ARG A 87 -13.26 0.83 -9.10
N LYS A 88 -13.27 1.54 -7.99
CA LYS A 88 -13.24 3.01 -8.00
C LYS A 88 -11.85 3.51 -8.42
N PRO A 89 -11.78 4.61 -9.18
CA PRO A 89 -10.51 5.23 -9.53
C PRO A 89 -9.78 5.80 -8.32
N SER A 90 -8.50 6.10 -8.50
CA SER A 90 -7.69 6.79 -7.50
C SER A 90 -8.26 8.17 -7.19
N LYS A 91 -8.18 8.59 -5.93
CA LYS A 91 -8.58 9.96 -5.51
C LYS A 91 -7.65 11.05 -6.04
N HIS A 92 -6.39 10.71 -6.24
CA HIS A 92 -5.36 11.61 -6.75
C HIS A 92 -4.65 10.98 -7.95
N PRO A 93 -4.01 11.77 -8.82
CA PRO A 93 -3.16 11.22 -9.88
C PRO A 93 -2.13 10.27 -9.30
N ILE A 94 -1.95 9.12 -9.94
CA ILE A 94 -1.02 8.08 -9.45
C ILE A 94 0.41 8.60 -9.38
N SER A 95 0.82 9.45 -10.33
CA SER A 95 2.12 10.13 -10.30
C SER A 95 2.36 10.92 -9.01
N ASP A 96 1.33 11.61 -8.53
CA ASP A 96 1.41 12.43 -7.32
C ASP A 96 1.46 11.56 -6.07
N ILE A 97 0.71 10.44 -6.06
CA ILE A 97 0.78 9.43 -4.99
C ILE A 97 2.19 8.86 -4.90
N ILE A 98 2.76 8.43 -6.02
CA ILE A 98 4.11 7.86 -6.07
C ILE A 98 5.16 8.88 -5.64
N LYS A 99 5.02 10.13 -6.12
CA LYS A 99 5.90 11.22 -5.69
C LYS A 99 5.83 11.42 -4.17
N LYS A 100 4.62 11.51 -3.60
CA LYS A 100 4.42 11.66 -2.15
C LYS A 100 5.05 10.51 -1.36
N ILE A 101 4.88 9.27 -1.79
CA ILE A 101 5.49 8.10 -1.15
C ILE A 101 7.02 8.22 -1.12
N LYS A 102 7.63 8.63 -2.23
CA LYS A 102 9.08 8.86 -2.30
C LYS A 102 9.54 10.02 -1.42
N ASP A 103 8.83 11.13 -1.45
CA ASP A 103 9.16 12.34 -0.66
C ASP A 103 9.08 12.05 0.86
N GLU A 104 8.19 11.18 1.30
CA GLU A 104 8.09 10.73 2.70
C GLU A 104 9.20 9.73 3.09
N GLY A 105 10.04 9.28 2.17
CA GLY A 105 11.20 8.44 2.45
C GLY A 105 10.87 6.96 2.64
N PHE A 106 9.82 6.44 1.99
CA PHE A 106 9.61 4.99 1.91
C PHE A 106 10.75 4.35 1.11
N THR A 107 11.26 3.22 1.60
CA THR A 107 12.38 2.49 0.98
C THR A 107 11.95 1.57 -0.15
N GLY A 108 10.66 1.24 -0.22
CA GLY A 108 10.09 0.41 -1.29
C GLY A 108 8.69 0.86 -1.69
N THR A 109 8.44 0.88 -3.01
CA THR A 109 7.13 1.15 -3.59
C THR A 109 6.89 0.16 -4.70
N ASN A 110 5.77 -0.57 -4.62
CA ASN A 110 5.30 -1.45 -5.68
C ASN A 110 4.03 -0.89 -6.30
N ILE A 111 3.85 -1.18 -7.57
CA ILE A 111 2.61 -0.91 -8.31
C ILE A 111 2.13 -2.23 -8.86
N ASP A 112 0.89 -2.57 -8.56
CA ASP A 112 0.27 -3.81 -9.03
C ASP A 112 -0.67 -3.49 -10.18
N LEU A 113 -0.43 -4.12 -11.34
CA LEU A 113 -1.23 -4.06 -12.56
C LEU A 113 -1.78 -5.45 -12.89
N VAL A 114 -2.97 -5.49 -13.48
CA VAL A 114 -3.61 -6.75 -13.90
C VAL A 114 -3.78 -6.75 -15.39
N TYR A 115 -3.38 -7.84 -16.03
CA TYR A 115 -3.57 -8.08 -17.46
C TYR A 115 -4.82 -8.93 -17.73
N GLY A 116 -5.42 -8.73 -18.90
CA GLY A 116 -6.58 -9.51 -19.36
C GLY A 116 -7.89 -9.06 -18.73
N LEU A 117 -7.97 -7.83 -18.26
CA LEU A 117 -9.22 -7.24 -17.78
C LEU A 117 -10.16 -6.92 -18.95
N PRO A 118 -11.50 -6.92 -18.74
CA PRO A 118 -12.45 -6.47 -19.75
C PRO A 118 -12.10 -5.08 -20.26
N LEU A 119 -12.29 -4.83 -21.55
CA LEU A 119 -11.99 -3.57 -22.26
C LEU A 119 -10.51 -3.19 -22.33
N GLN A 120 -9.62 -3.97 -21.74
CA GLN A 120 -8.19 -3.73 -21.78
C GLN A 120 -7.62 -4.08 -23.17
N THR A 121 -6.70 -3.26 -23.68
CA THR A 121 -5.97 -3.53 -24.93
C THR A 121 -4.47 -3.57 -24.68
N VAL A 122 -3.72 -4.36 -25.46
CA VAL A 122 -2.27 -4.55 -25.29
C VAL A 122 -1.53 -3.21 -25.43
N ASP A 123 -1.90 -2.42 -26.43
CA ASP A 123 -1.23 -1.14 -26.71
C ASP A 123 -1.36 -0.12 -25.57
N LEU A 124 -2.49 -0.13 -24.87
CA LEU A 124 -2.76 0.79 -23.77
C LEU A 124 -2.11 0.34 -22.45
N SER A 125 -1.94 -0.95 -22.25
CA SER A 125 -1.24 -1.48 -21.07
C SER A 125 0.26 -1.15 -21.07
N LEU A 126 0.87 -1.01 -22.25
CA LEU A 126 2.30 -0.73 -22.40
C LEU A 126 2.65 0.77 -22.33
N ILE A 127 1.70 1.65 -22.68
CA ILE A 127 1.95 3.11 -22.69
C ILE A 127 2.14 3.68 -21.27
N HIS A 128 1.60 3.03 -20.24
CA HIS A 128 1.62 3.52 -18.87
C HIS A 128 2.72 2.88 -17.99
N ILE A 129 3.46 1.93 -18.54
CA ILE A 129 4.61 1.33 -17.89
C ILE A 129 5.86 2.18 -18.16
#